data_3f619978377ee4dffadcfdb7695d8938
#
_entry.id   3f619978377ee4dffadcfdb7695d8938
#
_cell.length_a   1.000
_cell.length_b   1.000
_cell.length_c   1.000
_cell.angle_alpha   90.00
_cell.angle_beta   90.00
_cell.angle_gamma   90.00
#
_symmetry.space_group_name_H-M   'P 1'
#
loop_
_entity.id
_entity.type
_entity.pdbx_description
1 polymer ?
#
loop_
_entity_poly.entity_id
_entity_poly.type
_entity_poly.pdbx_seq_one_letter_code
_entity_poly.pdbx_strand_id
1 'polypeptide(L)'
;MRFPLRLNLDLSSYIMRNKFRGIERFPLVLMLEPTHLCNLSCSGCGRIREYADTLSLEMSLDQCLGSVDECPAPVVTITGGEPLLYSHVHDLIEGVLARKKHIYFCTNGILLEESLPRMRPHPNFTLNIHMDGMEATHNRILEHSNAFAIALSGIRAAKKAGFRVWTNTTIFNETDLREIDELFTTLAGIGVDGFLVAPGFDYEAVGEKLFLERREIERKFRDVFEMSKRHRILSTPMYLRFLMGDKKLECTPWGNPTRNPMGWKAPCYLITDTHYATYREMMEKTQWEKYGVGKDERCAQCMMHCGFEPSVVRELGKNWRDLWEMIVWNLG
;
A
#
# COMPACT_ATOMS: atom_id res chain seq x y z
N MET A 1 1.65 11.27 17.17
CA MET A 1 2.47 10.92 15.98
C MET A 1 1.65 10.09 15.02
N ARG A 2 1.71 10.41 13.72
CA ARG A 2 0.96 9.66 12.67
C ARG A 2 1.51 8.27 12.47
N PHE A 3 2.82 8.12 12.38
CA PHE A 3 3.48 6.81 12.35
C PHE A 3 4.07 6.43 13.71
N PRO A 4 4.17 5.13 14.03
CA PRO A 4 4.83 4.66 15.25
C PRO A 4 6.27 5.16 15.34
N LEU A 5 6.70 5.59 16.53
CA LEU A 5 8.07 6.09 16.74
C LEU A 5 9.14 5.09 16.28
N ARG A 6 8.95 3.81 16.61
CA ARG A 6 9.89 2.75 16.23
C ARG A 6 10.03 2.63 14.70
N LEU A 7 8.91 2.65 13.97
CA LEU A 7 8.93 2.63 12.51
C LEU A 7 9.71 3.83 11.94
N ASN A 8 9.46 5.03 12.47
CA ASN A 8 10.17 6.24 12.04
C ASN A 8 11.67 6.14 12.28
N LEU A 9 12.10 5.64 13.45
CA LEU A 9 13.51 5.46 13.78
C LEU A 9 14.19 4.42 12.89
N ASP A 10 13.54 3.26 12.68
CA ASP A 10 14.06 2.18 11.87
C ASP A 10 14.20 2.62 10.39
N LEU A 11 13.16 3.28 9.83
CA LEU A 11 13.19 3.83 8.46
C LEU A 11 14.26 4.91 8.32
N SER A 12 14.32 5.88 9.24
CA SER A 12 15.30 6.97 9.19
C SER A 12 16.72 6.42 9.25
N SER A 13 16.98 5.50 10.16
CA SER A 13 18.31 4.84 10.28
C SER A 13 18.68 4.07 9.01
N TYR A 14 17.72 3.33 8.44
CA TYR A 14 17.92 2.58 7.21
C TYR A 14 18.22 3.51 6.01
N ILE A 15 17.44 4.59 5.85
CA ILE A 15 17.62 5.58 4.78
C ILE A 15 18.98 6.26 4.91
N MET A 16 19.33 6.73 6.11
CA MET A 16 20.62 7.40 6.35
C MET A 16 21.79 6.48 6.05
N ARG A 17 21.74 5.22 6.49
CA ARG A 17 22.77 4.22 6.21
C ARG A 17 22.99 4.00 4.71
N ASN A 18 21.91 3.87 3.93
CA ASN A 18 22.01 3.72 2.47
C ASN A 18 22.59 4.98 1.81
N LYS A 19 22.13 6.17 2.19
CA LYS A 19 22.66 7.43 1.68
C LYS A 19 24.15 7.62 1.99
N PHE A 20 24.59 7.32 3.22
CA PHE A 20 26.01 7.37 3.59
C PHE A 20 26.90 6.38 2.83
N ARG A 21 26.33 5.23 2.39
CA ARG A 21 27.01 4.25 1.56
C ARG A 21 26.98 4.58 0.06
N GLY A 22 26.36 5.69 -0.34
CA GLY A 22 26.20 6.07 -1.75
C GLY A 22 25.25 5.16 -2.54
N ILE A 23 24.39 4.39 -1.84
CA ILE A 23 23.41 3.52 -2.50
C ILE A 23 22.21 4.38 -2.92
N GLU A 24 22.04 4.56 -4.22
CA GLU A 24 20.96 5.40 -4.77
C GLU A 24 19.63 4.66 -4.89
N ARG A 25 19.67 3.35 -5.21
CA ARG A 25 18.49 2.51 -5.39
C ARG A 25 18.38 1.49 -4.28
N PHE A 26 17.49 1.73 -3.33
CA PHE A 26 17.21 0.82 -2.23
C PHE A 26 15.70 0.75 -1.97
N PRO A 27 15.19 -0.42 -1.56
CA PRO A 27 13.76 -0.60 -1.29
C PRO A 27 13.39 -0.04 0.08
N LEU A 28 12.18 0.45 0.21
CA LEU A 28 11.59 0.85 1.50
C LEU A 28 10.56 -0.16 1.99
N VAL A 29 9.79 -0.71 1.06
CA VAL A 29 8.71 -1.66 1.33
C VAL A 29 8.80 -2.83 0.37
N LEU A 30 8.90 -4.04 0.87
CA LEU A 30 8.68 -5.25 0.08
C LEU A 30 7.17 -5.48 -0.05
N MET A 31 6.66 -5.50 -1.28
CA MET A 31 5.30 -5.95 -1.59
C MET A 31 5.32 -7.47 -1.78
N LEU A 32 4.84 -8.22 -0.80
CA LEU A 32 4.81 -9.68 -0.82
C LEU A 32 3.39 -10.16 -1.08
N GLU A 33 3.21 -10.86 -2.19
CA GLU A 33 1.95 -11.46 -2.62
C GLU A 33 2.07 -13.00 -2.51
N PRO A 34 1.80 -13.59 -1.33
CA PRO A 34 2.01 -15.03 -1.10
C PRO A 34 1.07 -15.90 -1.91
N THR A 35 -0.10 -15.39 -2.27
CA THR A 35 -1.11 -16.08 -3.08
C THR A 35 -1.79 -15.10 -4.04
N HIS A 36 -2.21 -15.61 -5.20
CA HIS A 36 -3.06 -14.85 -6.13
C HIS A 36 -4.57 -15.05 -5.85
N LEU A 37 -4.92 -16.02 -5.00
CA LEU A 37 -6.31 -16.33 -4.66
C LEU A 37 -6.97 -15.18 -3.90
N CYS A 38 -8.20 -14.84 -4.30
CA CYS A 38 -9.03 -13.87 -3.62
C CYS A 38 -10.47 -14.39 -3.50
N ASN A 39 -11.16 -14.04 -2.43
CA ASN A 39 -12.56 -14.33 -2.21
C ASN A 39 -13.51 -13.26 -2.75
N LEU A 40 -13.00 -12.22 -3.42
CA LEU A 40 -13.75 -11.13 -4.04
C LEU A 40 -13.31 -10.90 -5.48
N SER A 41 -14.20 -10.26 -6.26
CA SER A 41 -13.98 -9.87 -7.67
C SER A 41 -14.19 -8.37 -7.89
N CYS A 42 -13.66 -7.53 -6.99
CA CYS A 42 -13.89 -6.08 -6.99
C CYS A 42 -13.76 -5.45 -8.38
N SER A 43 -14.67 -4.53 -8.72
CA SER A 43 -14.78 -3.91 -10.05
C SER A 43 -13.48 -3.21 -10.50
N GLY A 44 -12.81 -2.51 -9.61
CA GLY A 44 -11.55 -1.81 -9.88
C GLY A 44 -10.28 -2.62 -9.66
N CYS A 45 -10.36 -3.94 -9.39
CA CYS A 45 -9.20 -4.75 -9.07
C CYS A 45 -8.47 -5.23 -10.33
N GLY A 46 -7.33 -4.62 -10.66
CA GLY A 46 -6.47 -5.10 -11.74
C GLY A 46 -5.82 -6.45 -11.45
N ARG A 47 -5.59 -6.78 -10.17
CA ARG A 47 -4.89 -7.99 -9.74
C ARG A 47 -5.61 -9.27 -10.12
N ILE A 48 -6.87 -9.39 -9.78
CA ILE A 48 -7.63 -10.61 -10.07
C ILE A 48 -7.76 -10.85 -11.57
N ARG A 49 -7.72 -9.78 -12.37
CA ARG A 49 -7.75 -9.86 -13.83
C ARG A 49 -6.38 -10.17 -14.42
N GLU A 50 -5.33 -9.51 -13.92
CA GLU A 50 -3.94 -9.77 -14.32
C GLU A 50 -3.53 -11.22 -14.03
N TYR A 51 -4.03 -11.79 -12.93
CA TYR A 51 -3.69 -13.13 -12.47
C TYR A 51 -4.75 -14.20 -12.79
N ALA A 52 -5.69 -13.94 -13.68
CA ALA A 52 -6.81 -14.84 -13.98
C ALA A 52 -6.36 -16.30 -14.25
N ASP A 53 -5.25 -16.48 -14.98
CA ASP A 53 -4.71 -17.79 -15.32
C ASP A 53 -3.83 -18.40 -14.20
N THR A 54 -3.55 -17.66 -13.15
CA THR A 54 -2.62 -18.05 -12.08
C THR A 54 -3.22 -17.92 -10.67
N LEU A 55 -4.54 -17.79 -10.56
CA LEU A 55 -5.25 -17.60 -9.28
C LEU A 55 -4.97 -18.71 -8.26
N SER A 56 -4.70 -19.96 -8.73
CA SER A 56 -4.38 -21.08 -7.85
C SER A 56 -2.93 -21.11 -7.36
N LEU A 57 -2.08 -20.20 -7.84
CA LEU A 57 -0.68 -20.19 -7.44
C LEU A 57 -0.50 -19.62 -6.04
N GLU A 58 0.30 -20.32 -5.26
CA GLU A 58 0.69 -19.96 -3.91
C GLU A 58 2.19 -20.20 -3.71
N MET A 59 2.85 -19.32 -2.97
CA MET A 59 4.24 -19.51 -2.56
C MET A 59 4.32 -20.46 -1.37
N SER A 60 5.38 -21.25 -1.26
CA SER A 60 5.67 -21.93 0.00
C SER A 60 6.09 -20.89 1.07
N LEU A 61 5.96 -21.27 2.36
CA LEU A 61 6.42 -20.44 3.47
C LEU A 61 7.91 -20.09 3.32
N ASP A 62 8.74 -21.07 2.93
CA ASP A 62 10.18 -20.87 2.73
C ASP A 62 10.48 -19.89 1.60
N GLN A 63 9.71 -19.91 0.50
CA GLN A 63 9.83 -18.93 -0.57
C GLN A 63 9.47 -17.52 -0.09
N CYS A 64 8.40 -17.39 0.70
CA CYS A 64 8.00 -16.10 1.28
C CYS A 64 9.09 -15.55 2.20
N LEU A 65 9.55 -16.35 3.17
CA LEU A 65 10.55 -15.93 4.15
C LEU A 65 11.93 -15.71 3.50
N GLY A 66 12.31 -16.54 2.53
CA GLY A 66 13.51 -16.34 1.71
C GLY A 66 13.49 -15.01 0.97
N SER A 67 12.33 -14.62 0.42
CA SER A 67 12.17 -13.32 -0.24
C SER A 67 12.31 -12.14 0.73
N VAL A 68 11.84 -12.30 1.98
CA VAL A 68 12.05 -11.30 3.05
C VAL A 68 13.53 -11.19 3.43
N ASP A 69 14.27 -12.29 3.38
CA ASP A 69 15.71 -12.31 3.65
C ASP A 69 16.54 -11.71 2.50
N GLU A 70 16.13 -11.94 1.23
CA GLU A 70 16.77 -11.34 0.05
C GLU A 70 16.57 -9.82 -0.03
N CYS A 71 15.40 -9.32 0.36
CA CYS A 71 15.06 -7.91 0.23
C CYS A 71 15.41 -7.11 1.51
N PRO A 72 16.31 -6.12 1.43
CA PRO A 72 16.71 -5.37 2.61
C PRO A 72 15.65 -4.38 3.13
N ALA A 73 14.48 -4.27 2.50
CA ALA A 73 13.41 -3.37 2.93
C ALA A 73 13.06 -3.56 4.41
N PRO A 74 12.92 -2.48 5.20
CA PRO A 74 12.54 -2.56 6.60
C PRO A 74 11.05 -2.87 6.81
N VAL A 75 10.23 -2.64 5.80
CA VAL A 75 8.77 -2.89 5.84
C VAL A 75 8.42 -3.99 4.85
N VAL A 76 7.52 -4.88 5.24
CA VAL A 76 6.91 -5.90 4.39
C VAL A 76 5.41 -5.65 4.35
N THR A 77 4.87 -5.36 3.19
CA THR A 77 3.43 -5.37 2.95
C THR A 77 3.02 -6.77 2.50
N ILE A 78 2.25 -7.47 3.31
CA ILE A 78 1.64 -8.75 2.93
C ILE A 78 0.32 -8.43 2.27
N THR A 79 0.20 -8.79 0.99
CA THR A 79 -0.92 -8.43 0.10
C THR A 79 -1.12 -9.55 -0.95
N GLY A 80 -1.56 -9.24 -2.15
CA GLY A 80 -1.76 -10.19 -3.26
C GLY A 80 -3.20 -10.26 -3.68
N GLY A 81 -3.80 -11.45 -3.71
CA GLY A 81 -5.25 -11.64 -3.71
C GLY A 81 -5.81 -11.26 -2.34
N GLU A 82 -6.31 -12.22 -1.58
CA GLU A 82 -6.62 -12.02 -0.15
C GLU A 82 -5.63 -12.82 0.71
N PRO A 83 -4.73 -12.14 1.45
CA PRO A 83 -3.69 -12.85 2.23
C PRO A 83 -4.25 -13.77 3.32
N LEU A 84 -5.47 -13.53 3.82
CA LEU A 84 -6.11 -14.42 4.81
C LEU A 84 -6.50 -15.78 4.23
N LEU A 85 -6.48 -15.94 2.90
CA LEU A 85 -6.64 -17.23 2.23
C LEU A 85 -5.33 -18.02 2.09
N TYR A 86 -4.18 -17.37 2.32
CA TYR A 86 -2.89 -18.03 2.25
C TYR A 86 -2.76 -19.08 3.37
N SER A 87 -2.45 -20.34 2.99
CA SER A 87 -2.47 -21.48 3.91
C SER A 87 -1.54 -21.32 5.12
N HIS A 88 -0.41 -20.61 4.96
CA HIS A 88 0.61 -20.36 5.98
C HIS A 88 0.63 -18.92 6.50
N VAL A 89 -0.49 -18.19 6.43
CA VAL A 89 -0.52 -16.73 6.74
C VAL A 89 -0.02 -16.43 8.15
N HIS A 90 -0.38 -17.23 9.14
CA HIS A 90 0.02 -16.98 10.54
C HIS A 90 1.52 -17.22 10.75
N ASP A 91 2.06 -18.32 10.18
CA ASP A 91 3.48 -18.63 10.23
C ASP A 91 4.31 -17.58 9.47
N LEU A 92 3.78 -17.06 8.37
CA LEU A 92 4.40 -15.97 7.63
C LEU A 92 4.49 -14.68 8.47
N ILE A 93 3.39 -14.27 9.13
CA ILE A 93 3.39 -13.11 10.02
C ILE A 93 4.45 -13.26 11.11
N GLU A 94 4.45 -14.39 11.83
CA GLU A 94 5.43 -14.67 12.89
C GLU A 94 6.88 -14.71 12.34
N GLY A 95 7.09 -15.34 11.19
CA GLY A 95 8.39 -15.41 10.53
C GLY A 95 8.94 -14.05 10.11
N VAL A 96 8.08 -13.14 9.63
CA VAL A 96 8.46 -11.76 9.27
C VAL A 96 8.76 -10.93 10.53
N LEU A 97 7.94 -11.08 11.59
CA LEU A 97 8.17 -10.40 12.88
C LEU A 97 9.46 -10.84 13.55
N ALA A 98 9.79 -12.15 13.49
CA ALA A 98 11.06 -12.71 14.00
C ALA A 98 12.28 -12.07 13.30
N ARG A 99 12.16 -11.62 12.05
CA ARG A 99 13.15 -10.88 11.29
C ARG A 99 13.19 -9.39 11.62
N LYS A 100 12.44 -8.96 12.62
CA LYS A 100 12.34 -7.56 13.10
C LYS A 100 11.85 -6.58 12.03
N LYS A 101 11.17 -7.08 10.98
CA LYS A 101 10.54 -6.23 9.98
C LYS A 101 9.23 -5.64 10.50
N HIS A 102 8.81 -4.53 9.90
CA HIS A 102 7.45 -4.00 10.10
C HIS A 102 6.51 -4.62 9.07
N ILE A 103 5.31 -4.97 9.50
CA ILE A 103 4.30 -5.56 8.63
C ILE A 103 3.14 -4.57 8.43
N TYR A 104 2.78 -4.36 7.16
CA TYR A 104 1.47 -3.84 6.74
C TYR A 104 0.69 -4.99 6.13
N PHE A 105 -0.33 -5.46 6.84
CA PHE A 105 -1.14 -6.59 6.40
C PHE A 105 -2.40 -6.06 5.71
N CYS A 106 -2.41 -6.14 4.37
CA CYS A 106 -3.51 -5.60 3.55
C CYS A 106 -4.57 -6.68 3.33
N THR A 107 -5.79 -6.44 3.78
CA THR A 107 -6.92 -7.36 3.65
C THR A 107 -8.21 -6.63 3.25
N ASN A 108 -9.10 -7.33 2.55
CA ASN A 108 -10.45 -6.84 2.29
C ASN A 108 -11.37 -6.90 3.52
N GLY A 109 -10.92 -7.50 4.61
CA GLY A 109 -11.62 -7.55 5.88
C GLY A 109 -12.69 -8.64 6.02
N ILE A 110 -13.03 -9.37 4.96
CA ILE A 110 -14.12 -10.38 5.00
C ILE A 110 -13.81 -11.52 5.98
N LEU A 111 -12.57 -11.98 6.03
CA LEU A 111 -12.14 -13.09 6.89
C LEU A 111 -11.44 -12.60 8.17
N LEU A 112 -11.39 -11.28 8.39
CA LEU A 112 -10.58 -10.70 9.46
C LEU A 112 -11.01 -11.17 10.84
N GLU A 113 -12.29 -11.05 11.18
CA GLU A 113 -12.81 -11.38 12.52
C GLU A 113 -12.57 -12.85 12.89
N GLU A 114 -12.76 -13.76 11.94
CA GLU A 114 -12.49 -15.20 12.11
C GLU A 114 -11.00 -15.50 12.32
N SER A 115 -10.11 -14.71 11.68
CA SER A 115 -8.67 -14.90 11.72
C SER A 115 -8.01 -14.32 12.97
N LEU A 116 -8.61 -13.29 13.60
CA LEU A 116 -8.03 -12.60 14.78
C LEU A 116 -7.62 -13.49 15.93
N PRO A 117 -8.36 -14.56 16.32
CA PRO A 117 -7.97 -15.41 17.46
C PRO A 117 -6.61 -16.11 17.28
N ARG A 118 -6.14 -16.24 16.04
CA ARG A 118 -4.85 -16.84 15.68
C ARG A 118 -3.73 -15.81 15.51
N MET A 119 -4.02 -14.53 15.64
CA MET A 119 -3.07 -13.42 15.51
C MET A 119 -2.81 -12.76 16.87
N ARG A 120 -1.66 -12.11 16.99
CA ARG A 120 -1.32 -11.34 18.20
C ARG A 120 -0.95 -9.90 17.85
N PRO A 121 -1.45 -8.91 18.59
CA PRO A 121 -0.98 -7.53 18.45
C PRO A 121 0.53 -7.45 18.67
N HIS A 122 1.22 -6.71 17.80
CA HIS A 122 2.64 -6.48 17.91
C HIS A 122 2.99 -5.05 17.47
N PRO A 123 3.98 -4.36 18.10
CA PRO A 123 4.33 -2.98 17.74
C PRO A 123 4.73 -2.79 16.27
N ASN A 124 5.27 -3.84 15.64
CA ASN A 124 5.65 -3.84 14.23
C ASN A 124 4.56 -4.41 13.30
N PHE A 125 3.36 -4.70 13.80
CA PHE A 125 2.29 -5.28 13.00
C PHE A 125 1.11 -4.32 12.92
N THR A 126 0.70 -3.98 11.71
CA THR A 126 -0.45 -3.11 11.42
C THR A 126 -1.37 -3.81 10.44
N LEU A 127 -2.63 -3.94 10.81
CA LEU A 127 -3.71 -4.36 9.91
C LEU A 127 -4.09 -3.16 9.04
N ASN A 128 -4.16 -3.34 7.73
CA ASN A 128 -4.56 -2.32 6.77
C ASN A 128 -5.77 -2.82 5.99
N ILE A 129 -6.96 -2.35 6.37
CA ILE A 129 -8.23 -2.85 5.83
C ILE A 129 -8.71 -1.96 4.70
N HIS A 130 -9.11 -2.56 3.59
CA HIS A 130 -9.64 -1.85 2.43
C HIS A 130 -11.05 -1.33 2.69
N MET A 131 -11.27 0.00 2.52
CA MET A 131 -12.56 0.67 2.72
C MET A 131 -12.70 1.83 1.72
N ASP A 132 -13.57 1.72 0.71
CA ASP A 132 -13.68 2.69 -0.40
C ASP A 132 -14.94 3.59 -0.34
N GLY A 133 -15.69 3.58 0.74
CA GLY A 133 -16.89 4.38 0.93
C GLY A 133 -17.74 3.86 2.07
N MET A 134 -18.90 4.46 2.25
CA MET A 134 -19.93 3.93 3.14
C MET A 134 -20.59 2.67 2.54
N GLU A 135 -21.55 2.08 3.22
CA GLU A 135 -22.06 0.74 2.94
C GLU A 135 -22.44 0.53 1.47
N ALA A 136 -23.23 1.41 0.89
CA ALA A 136 -23.72 1.26 -0.49
C ALA A 136 -22.56 1.28 -1.51
N THR A 137 -21.66 2.23 -1.37
CA THR A 137 -20.51 2.40 -2.26
C THR A 137 -19.51 1.27 -2.09
N HIS A 138 -19.13 0.94 -0.85
CA HIS A 138 -18.18 -0.12 -0.56
C HIS A 138 -18.67 -1.49 -1.05
N ASN A 139 -19.92 -1.85 -0.75
CA ASN A 139 -20.52 -3.10 -1.20
C ASN A 139 -20.57 -3.20 -2.73
N ARG A 140 -20.89 -2.11 -3.42
CA ARG A 140 -20.91 -2.05 -4.89
C ARG A 140 -19.51 -2.26 -5.48
N ILE A 141 -18.48 -1.58 -4.95
CA ILE A 141 -17.09 -1.69 -5.44
C ILE A 141 -16.54 -3.09 -5.23
N LEU A 142 -16.83 -3.70 -4.08
CA LEU A 142 -16.36 -5.06 -3.75
C LEU A 142 -17.21 -6.17 -4.38
N GLU A 143 -18.32 -5.83 -5.05
CA GLU A 143 -19.28 -6.78 -5.61
C GLU A 143 -19.80 -7.79 -4.56
N HIS A 144 -19.99 -7.31 -3.32
CA HIS A 144 -20.38 -8.13 -2.19
C HIS A 144 -21.40 -7.41 -1.29
N SER A 145 -22.61 -7.94 -1.16
CA SER A 145 -23.77 -7.27 -0.55
C SER A 145 -23.61 -6.87 0.92
N ASN A 146 -22.66 -7.42 1.64
CA ASN A 146 -22.46 -7.18 3.08
C ASN A 146 -20.99 -6.90 3.46
N ALA A 147 -20.15 -6.54 2.48
CA ALA A 147 -18.70 -6.34 2.71
C ALA A 147 -18.42 -5.27 3.76
N PHE A 148 -19.15 -4.13 3.69
CA PHE A 148 -18.97 -3.03 4.64
C PHE A 148 -19.24 -3.44 6.08
N ALA A 149 -20.38 -4.08 6.36
CA ALA A 149 -20.74 -4.49 7.70
C ALA A 149 -19.76 -5.53 8.27
N ILE A 150 -19.32 -6.49 7.46
CA ILE A 150 -18.33 -7.52 7.83
C ILE A 150 -16.99 -6.87 8.14
N ALA A 151 -16.46 -6.03 7.25
CA ALA A 151 -15.20 -5.34 7.46
C ALA A 151 -15.24 -4.44 8.70
N LEU A 152 -16.34 -3.71 8.91
CA LEU A 152 -16.53 -2.87 10.09
C LEU A 152 -16.58 -3.67 11.40
N SER A 153 -17.21 -4.85 11.40
CA SER A 153 -17.19 -5.80 12.54
C SER A 153 -15.76 -6.26 12.82
N GLY A 154 -15.03 -6.71 11.80
CA GLY A 154 -13.63 -7.11 11.91
C GLY A 154 -12.72 -5.98 12.43
N ILE A 155 -12.91 -4.74 11.98
CA ILE A 155 -12.18 -3.57 12.48
C ILE A 155 -12.45 -3.36 13.98
N ARG A 156 -13.72 -3.40 14.41
CA ARG A 156 -14.09 -3.27 15.84
C ARG A 156 -13.47 -4.38 16.67
N ALA A 157 -13.53 -5.62 16.20
CA ALA A 157 -12.93 -6.76 16.87
C ALA A 157 -11.39 -6.62 16.98
N ALA A 158 -10.73 -6.20 15.90
CA ALA A 158 -9.29 -5.96 15.88
C ALA A 158 -8.89 -4.85 16.86
N LYS A 159 -9.62 -3.73 16.88
CA LYS A 159 -9.37 -2.64 17.84
C LYS A 159 -9.58 -3.11 19.28
N LYS A 160 -10.65 -3.86 19.57
CA LYS A 160 -10.89 -4.46 20.90
C LYS A 160 -9.79 -5.42 21.32
N ALA A 161 -9.20 -6.16 20.38
CA ALA A 161 -8.08 -7.06 20.63
C ALA A 161 -6.72 -6.33 20.75
N GLY A 162 -6.67 -4.99 20.58
CA GLY A 162 -5.46 -4.18 20.75
C GLY A 162 -4.58 -4.06 19.52
N PHE A 163 -5.07 -4.44 18.33
CA PHE A 163 -4.32 -4.25 17.09
C PHE A 163 -4.25 -2.77 16.70
N ARG A 164 -3.15 -2.40 16.05
CA ARG A 164 -3.10 -1.18 15.24
C ARG A 164 -3.83 -1.44 13.95
N VAL A 165 -4.77 -0.56 13.63
CA VAL A 165 -5.61 -0.66 12.44
C VAL A 165 -5.50 0.61 11.61
N TRP A 166 -5.11 0.47 10.36
CA TRP A 166 -5.25 1.48 9.33
C TRP A 166 -6.32 1.05 8.32
N THR A 167 -6.82 1.99 7.54
CA THR A 167 -7.62 1.66 6.36
C THR A 167 -6.96 2.22 5.10
N ASN A 168 -7.23 1.57 3.98
CA ASN A 168 -6.80 1.99 2.66
C ASN A 168 -8.03 2.30 1.81
N THR A 169 -8.06 3.49 1.25
CA THR A 169 -9.16 4.02 0.44
C THR A 169 -8.67 4.42 -0.93
N THR A 170 -9.29 3.88 -1.96
CA THR A 170 -9.01 4.22 -3.36
C THR A 170 -10.01 5.27 -3.83
N ILE A 171 -9.52 6.36 -4.40
CA ILE A 171 -10.35 7.41 -4.98
C ILE A 171 -10.54 7.13 -6.47
N PHE A 172 -11.78 6.86 -6.86
CA PHE A 172 -12.22 6.63 -8.22
C PHE A 172 -12.92 7.87 -8.81
N ASN A 173 -13.31 7.81 -10.09
CA ASN A 173 -14.05 8.88 -10.77
C ASN A 173 -15.34 9.24 -10.01
N GLU A 174 -16.12 8.24 -9.64
CA GLU A 174 -17.41 8.41 -8.97
C GLU A 174 -17.33 8.64 -7.47
N THR A 175 -16.12 8.59 -6.86
CA THR A 175 -15.98 8.79 -5.41
C THR A 175 -16.49 10.17 -4.99
N ASP A 176 -17.49 10.21 -4.12
CA ASP A 176 -17.92 11.43 -3.42
C ASP A 176 -17.04 11.62 -2.18
N LEU A 177 -16.26 12.69 -2.17
CA LEU A 177 -15.34 12.98 -1.06
C LEU A 177 -16.06 13.34 0.26
N ARG A 178 -17.34 13.74 0.21
CA ARG A 178 -18.15 13.95 1.42
C ARG A 178 -18.47 12.60 2.09
N GLU A 179 -18.73 11.57 1.29
CA GLU A 179 -18.90 10.21 1.77
C GLU A 179 -17.61 9.66 2.40
N ILE A 180 -16.44 9.98 1.81
CA ILE A 180 -15.14 9.61 2.40
C ILE A 180 -14.88 10.34 3.72
N ASP A 181 -15.26 11.62 3.84
CA ASP A 181 -15.16 12.37 5.10
C ASP A 181 -16.05 11.74 6.21
N GLU A 182 -17.27 11.30 5.85
CA GLU A 182 -18.17 10.56 6.73
C GLU A 182 -17.58 9.20 7.14
N LEU A 183 -17.03 8.46 6.18
CA LEU A 183 -16.33 7.19 6.43
C LEU A 183 -15.19 7.37 7.44
N PHE A 184 -14.32 8.34 7.23
CA PHE A 184 -13.18 8.60 8.13
C PHE A 184 -13.63 9.06 9.51
N THR A 185 -14.70 9.84 9.60
CA THR A 185 -15.31 10.22 10.88
C THR A 185 -15.83 8.99 11.62
N THR A 186 -16.55 8.11 10.92
CA THR A 186 -17.07 6.85 11.48
C THR A 186 -15.95 5.94 11.96
N LEU A 187 -14.92 5.73 11.13
CA LEU A 187 -13.78 4.88 11.45
C LEU A 187 -12.92 5.46 12.59
N ALA A 188 -12.73 6.78 12.64
CA ALA A 188 -12.06 7.45 13.75
C ALA A 188 -12.83 7.28 15.07
N GLY A 189 -14.17 7.32 15.01
CA GLY A 189 -15.04 7.09 16.19
C GLY A 189 -14.90 5.69 16.79
N ILE A 190 -14.50 4.69 16.03
CA ILE A 190 -14.19 3.33 16.53
C ILE A 190 -12.70 3.10 16.79
N GLY A 191 -11.89 4.14 16.69
CA GLY A 191 -10.48 4.14 17.08
C GLY A 191 -9.51 3.62 16.00
N VAL A 192 -9.86 3.70 14.71
CA VAL A 192 -8.90 3.44 13.61
C VAL A 192 -7.72 4.41 13.73
N ASP A 193 -6.51 3.89 13.59
CA ASP A 193 -5.27 4.63 13.90
C ASP A 193 -4.78 5.51 12.74
N GLY A 194 -5.34 5.38 11.54
CA GLY A 194 -5.00 6.24 10.41
C GLY A 194 -5.56 5.76 9.06
N PHE A 195 -5.51 6.63 8.06
CA PHE A 195 -6.13 6.46 6.76
C PHE A 195 -5.09 6.61 5.64
N LEU A 196 -4.89 5.58 4.83
CA LEU A 196 -4.16 5.67 3.58
C LEU A 196 -5.14 6.02 2.46
N VAL A 197 -4.81 7.00 1.65
CA VAL A 197 -5.63 7.44 0.52
C VAL A 197 -4.77 7.56 -0.72
N ALA A 198 -5.22 6.95 -1.81
CA ALA A 198 -4.52 7.01 -3.09
C ALA A 198 -5.53 7.08 -4.25
N PRO A 199 -5.17 7.65 -5.41
CA PRO A 199 -5.95 7.46 -6.62
C PRO A 199 -5.90 5.99 -7.04
N GLY A 200 -6.87 5.51 -7.82
CA GLY A 200 -6.78 4.22 -8.49
C GLY A 200 -5.77 4.24 -9.65
N PHE A 201 -5.25 3.09 -10.02
CA PHE A 201 -4.42 2.91 -11.21
C PHE A 201 -5.25 2.32 -12.34
N ASP A 202 -5.14 2.91 -13.53
CA ASP A 202 -5.84 2.46 -14.73
C ASP A 202 -5.16 1.20 -15.29
N TYR A 203 -5.64 0.05 -14.84
CA TYR A 203 -5.14 -1.24 -15.31
C TYR A 203 -5.74 -1.56 -16.69
N GLU A 204 -4.92 -1.91 -17.66
CA GLU A 204 -5.38 -2.36 -19.00
C GLU A 204 -6.41 -3.50 -18.93
N ALA A 205 -6.29 -4.37 -17.92
CA ALA A 205 -7.21 -5.48 -17.69
C ALA A 205 -8.58 -5.06 -17.13
N VAL A 206 -8.76 -3.80 -16.70
CA VAL A 206 -10.03 -3.26 -16.21
C VAL A 206 -10.64 -2.39 -17.29
N GLY A 207 -11.55 -2.95 -18.08
CA GLY A 207 -12.13 -2.30 -19.27
C GLY A 207 -13.09 -1.13 -19.02
N GLU A 208 -13.22 -0.65 -17.77
CA GLU A 208 -14.16 0.40 -17.38
C GLU A 208 -13.40 1.71 -17.06
N LYS A 209 -14.02 2.85 -17.40
CA LYS A 209 -13.50 4.19 -17.03
C LYS A 209 -13.74 4.52 -15.56
N LEU A 210 -13.20 3.70 -14.68
CA LEU A 210 -13.33 3.88 -13.22
C LEU A 210 -12.26 4.83 -12.67
N PHE A 211 -11.12 4.94 -13.34
CA PHE A 211 -9.94 5.61 -12.83
C PHE A 211 -9.90 7.09 -13.24
N LEU A 212 -9.25 7.87 -12.38
CA LEU A 212 -9.08 9.30 -12.58
C LEU A 212 -7.93 9.58 -13.55
N GLU A 213 -8.11 10.53 -14.45
CA GLU A 213 -7.01 11.17 -15.14
C GLU A 213 -6.23 12.12 -14.20
N ARG A 214 -4.98 12.41 -14.54
CA ARG A 214 -4.09 13.24 -13.70
C ARG A 214 -4.72 14.56 -13.26
N ARG A 215 -5.40 15.29 -14.16
CA ARG A 215 -6.07 16.56 -13.82
C ARG A 215 -7.19 16.40 -12.80
N GLU A 216 -7.90 15.30 -12.87
CA GLU A 216 -8.98 14.98 -11.93
C GLU A 216 -8.41 14.57 -10.57
N ILE A 217 -7.29 13.82 -10.57
CA ILE A 217 -6.53 13.53 -9.34
C ILE A 217 -6.11 14.85 -8.69
N GLU A 218 -5.49 15.76 -9.43
CA GLU A 218 -5.05 17.05 -8.93
C GLU A 218 -6.20 17.85 -8.30
N ARG A 219 -7.37 17.84 -8.92
CA ARG A 219 -8.57 18.51 -8.39
C ARG A 219 -9.09 17.86 -7.12
N LYS A 220 -9.34 16.53 -7.13
CA LYS A 220 -9.91 15.82 -5.96
C LYS A 220 -8.95 15.80 -4.77
N PHE A 221 -7.66 15.68 -5.01
CA PHE A 221 -6.68 15.61 -3.92
C PHE A 221 -6.41 16.95 -3.22
N ARG A 222 -6.87 18.09 -3.76
CA ARG A 222 -6.95 19.35 -2.99
C ARG A 222 -7.90 19.20 -1.80
N ASP A 223 -9.06 18.60 -2.02
CA ASP A 223 -10.04 18.34 -0.97
C ASP A 223 -9.53 17.28 0.02
N VAL A 224 -8.84 16.22 -0.46
CA VAL A 224 -8.19 15.21 0.38
C VAL A 224 -7.11 15.86 1.27
N PHE A 225 -6.35 16.82 0.74
CA PHE A 225 -5.36 17.56 1.53
C PHE A 225 -6.06 18.37 2.63
N GLU A 226 -7.16 19.06 2.35
CA GLU A 226 -7.95 19.74 3.39
C GLU A 226 -8.50 18.74 4.44
N MET A 227 -8.97 17.57 4.02
CA MET A 227 -9.38 16.49 4.94
C MET A 227 -8.24 16.04 5.84
N SER A 228 -6.97 16.06 5.39
CA SER A 228 -5.80 15.66 6.19
C SER A 228 -5.55 16.56 7.41
N LYS A 229 -6.16 17.72 7.47
CA LYS A 229 -6.12 18.63 8.64
C LYS A 229 -7.08 18.18 9.76
N ARG A 230 -8.10 17.37 9.42
CA ARG A 230 -9.13 16.89 10.36
C ARG A 230 -9.00 15.40 10.66
N HIS A 231 -8.56 14.63 9.68
CA HIS A 231 -8.38 13.20 9.78
C HIS A 231 -6.90 12.82 9.77
N ARG A 232 -6.58 11.71 10.39
CA ARG A 232 -5.22 11.18 10.44
C ARG A 232 -4.85 10.47 9.13
N ILE A 233 -4.77 11.24 8.03
CA ILE A 233 -4.30 10.73 6.75
C ILE A 233 -2.79 10.48 6.84
N LEU A 234 -2.36 9.29 6.41
CA LEU A 234 -1.00 8.79 6.53
C LEU A 234 -0.13 9.08 5.30
N SER A 235 -0.75 9.43 4.16
CA SER A 235 0.00 9.91 2.99
C SER A 235 0.82 11.14 3.35
N THR A 236 2.10 11.15 2.95
CA THR A 236 3.00 12.24 3.33
C THR A 236 2.57 13.59 2.74
N PRO A 237 2.84 14.73 3.39
CA PRO A 237 2.49 16.05 2.85
C PRO A 237 3.10 16.30 1.48
N MET A 238 4.34 15.83 1.25
CA MET A 238 5.02 15.97 -0.04
C MET A 238 4.30 15.15 -1.13
N TYR A 239 3.84 13.94 -0.81
CA TYR A 239 3.07 13.14 -1.75
C TYR A 239 1.68 13.75 -2.00
N LEU A 240 0.98 14.21 -0.97
CA LEU A 240 -0.29 14.91 -1.14
C LEU A 240 -0.15 16.16 -2.02
N ARG A 241 0.91 16.96 -1.84
CA ARG A 241 1.22 18.11 -2.72
C ARG A 241 1.53 17.70 -4.15
N PHE A 242 2.18 16.54 -4.35
CA PHE A 242 2.36 15.97 -5.67
C PHE A 242 1.02 15.61 -6.31
N LEU A 243 0.13 14.96 -5.55
CA LEU A 243 -1.22 14.61 -6.02
C LEU A 243 -2.06 15.84 -6.35
N MET A 244 -1.84 16.98 -5.70
CA MET A 244 -2.50 18.27 -6.01
C MET A 244 -1.89 19.02 -7.19
N GLY A 245 -0.78 18.54 -7.76
CA GLY A 245 -0.03 19.24 -8.81
C GLY A 245 0.90 20.36 -8.31
N ASP A 246 1.01 20.57 -7.00
CA ASP A 246 1.83 21.64 -6.41
C ASP A 246 3.30 21.25 -6.24
N LYS A 247 3.64 19.97 -6.41
CA LYS A 247 5.00 19.44 -6.32
C LYS A 247 5.26 18.43 -7.43
N LYS A 248 6.50 18.39 -7.92
CA LYS A 248 6.96 17.35 -8.86
C LYS A 248 7.73 16.29 -8.11
N LEU A 249 7.40 15.04 -8.35
CA LEU A 249 8.15 13.87 -7.89
C LEU A 249 8.45 12.97 -9.09
N GLU A 250 9.60 12.32 -9.06
CA GLU A 250 9.96 11.28 -10.05
C GLU A 250 9.65 9.90 -9.45
N CYS A 251 9.02 9.04 -10.23
CA CYS A 251 8.70 7.69 -9.80
C CYS A 251 9.99 6.90 -9.46
N THR A 252 9.96 6.17 -8.34
CA THR A 252 11.04 5.29 -7.90
C THR A 252 10.52 3.86 -7.71
N PRO A 253 10.24 3.12 -8.83
CA PRO A 253 9.56 1.82 -8.77
C PRO A 253 10.35 0.77 -7.95
N TRP A 254 11.68 0.86 -7.92
CA TRP A 254 12.54 0.01 -7.07
C TRP A 254 12.36 0.23 -5.56
N GLY A 255 11.68 1.30 -5.15
CA GLY A 255 11.38 1.59 -3.74
C GLY A 255 10.39 0.60 -3.11
N ASN A 256 9.51 0.01 -3.96
CA ASN A 256 8.53 -0.99 -3.55
C ASN A 256 8.59 -2.24 -4.44
N PRO A 257 9.69 -3.03 -4.37
CA PRO A 257 9.82 -4.27 -5.12
C PRO A 257 8.70 -5.24 -4.76
N THR A 258 8.24 -5.99 -5.75
CA THR A 258 7.13 -6.95 -5.58
C THR A 258 7.63 -8.37 -5.79
N ARG A 259 7.23 -9.27 -4.90
CA ARG A 259 7.44 -10.71 -5.01
C ARG A 259 6.10 -11.44 -4.95
N ASN A 260 5.83 -12.24 -5.96
CA ASN A 260 4.62 -13.05 -6.10
C ASN A 260 4.97 -14.52 -6.44
N PRO A 261 4.01 -15.46 -6.56
CA PRO A 261 4.30 -16.87 -6.90
C PRO A 261 5.12 -17.05 -8.17
N MET A 262 5.04 -16.13 -9.13
CA MET A 262 5.78 -16.21 -10.40
C MET A 262 7.23 -15.73 -10.31
N GLY A 263 7.59 -14.94 -9.30
CA GLY A 263 8.94 -14.40 -9.16
C GLY A 263 8.97 -12.96 -8.64
N TRP A 264 10.14 -12.33 -8.77
CA TRP A 264 10.32 -10.89 -8.52
C TRP A 264 9.81 -10.10 -9.72
N LYS A 265 8.69 -9.43 -9.54
CA LYS A 265 7.97 -8.70 -10.56
C LYS A 265 8.67 -7.39 -10.94
N ALA A 266 8.82 -7.11 -12.22
CA ALA A 266 9.38 -5.87 -12.74
C ALA A 266 8.51 -5.31 -13.88
N PRO A 267 8.48 -3.98 -14.05
CA PRO A 267 9.28 -2.96 -13.35
C PRO A 267 8.72 -2.51 -12.01
N CYS A 268 7.45 -2.73 -11.73
CA CYS A 268 6.84 -2.21 -10.50
C CYS A 268 5.63 -3.05 -10.05
N TYR A 269 5.04 -2.64 -8.95
CA TYR A 269 3.83 -3.28 -8.40
C TYR A 269 2.66 -3.30 -9.40
N LEU A 270 2.51 -2.28 -10.25
CA LEU A 270 1.34 -2.07 -11.11
C LEU A 270 1.49 -2.64 -12.52
N ILE A 271 2.71 -2.69 -13.03
CA ILE A 271 3.04 -3.11 -14.40
C ILE A 271 3.93 -4.35 -14.33
N THR A 272 3.63 -5.34 -15.17
CA THR A 272 4.38 -6.59 -15.26
C THR A 272 4.92 -6.78 -16.66
N ASP A 273 6.23 -6.61 -16.85
CA ASP A 273 6.90 -6.96 -18.11
C ASP A 273 7.64 -8.30 -17.99
N THR A 274 8.13 -8.62 -16.78
CA THR A 274 8.85 -9.86 -16.52
C THR A 274 8.88 -10.21 -15.04
N HIS A 275 9.26 -11.44 -14.77
CA HIS A 275 9.60 -11.93 -13.44
C HIS A 275 11.04 -12.45 -13.40
N TYR A 276 11.77 -12.09 -12.36
CA TYR A 276 13.13 -12.57 -12.11
C TYR A 276 13.15 -13.62 -11.01
N ALA A 277 14.15 -14.49 -11.03
CA ALA A 277 14.28 -15.55 -10.02
C ALA A 277 14.70 -14.98 -8.65
N THR A 278 15.56 -13.95 -8.62
CA THR A 278 16.10 -13.35 -7.40
C THR A 278 15.89 -11.84 -7.36
N TYR A 279 15.84 -11.28 -6.15
CA TYR A 279 15.81 -9.83 -5.92
C TYR A 279 17.00 -9.12 -6.59
N ARG A 280 18.16 -9.72 -6.49
CA ARG A 280 19.38 -9.17 -7.10
C ARG A 280 19.26 -9.05 -8.62
N GLU A 281 18.80 -10.12 -9.28
CA GLU A 281 18.60 -10.08 -10.73
C GLU A 281 17.60 -9.00 -11.15
N MET A 282 16.48 -8.88 -10.43
CA MET A 282 15.49 -7.82 -10.69
C MET A 282 16.13 -6.44 -10.59
N MET A 283 16.92 -6.18 -9.53
CA MET A 283 17.55 -4.87 -9.34
C MET A 283 18.61 -4.54 -10.38
N GLU A 284 19.40 -5.54 -10.82
CA GLU A 284 20.51 -5.36 -11.76
C GLU A 284 20.06 -5.37 -13.22
N LYS A 285 19.05 -6.19 -13.58
CA LYS A 285 18.66 -6.40 -15.00
C LYS A 285 17.51 -5.49 -15.46
N THR A 286 16.70 -4.95 -14.53
CA THR A 286 15.61 -4.05 -14.91
C THR A 286 16.16 -2.72 -15.41
N GLN A 287 15.75 -2.32 -16.59
CA GLN A 287 16.12 -1.04 -17.19
C GLN A 287 15.23 0.09 -16.66
N TRP A 288 15.49 0.48 -15.40
CA TRP A 288 14.67 1.41 -14.63
C TRP A 288 14.43 2.76 -15.31
N GLU A 289 15.35 3.20 -16.16
CA GLU A 289 15.30 4.47 -16.89
C GLU A 289 14.23 4.49 -17.99
N LYS A 290 13.73 3.33 -18.41
CA LYS A 290 12.66 3.20 -19.39
C LYS A 290 11.27 3.47 -18.83
N TYR A 291 11.12 3.48 -17.49
CA TYR A 291 9.82 3.58 -16.84
C TYR A 291 9.61 4.93 -16.16
N GLY A 292 8.35 5.34 -16.10
CA GLY A 292 7.93 6.61 -15.49
C GLY A 292 7.21 7.52 -16.49
N VAL A 293 6.69 8.62 -15.98
CA VAL A 293 5.94 9.59 -16.78
C VAL A 293 6.82 10.17 -17.91
N GLY A 294 6.32 10.14 -19.14
CA GLY A 294 7.04 10.59 -20.33
C GLY A 294 8.06 9.59 -20.88
N LYS A 295 8.13 8.38 -20.33
CA LYS A 295 9.04 7.31 -20.76
C LYS A 295 8.28 6.04 -21.17
N ASP A 296 7.24 5.69 -20.46
CA ASP A 296 6.34 4.56 -20.72
C ASP A 296 4.90 5.08 -20.73
N GLU A 297 4.14 4.75 -21.76
CA GLU A 297 2.75 5.23 -21.94
C GLU A 297 1.84 4.78 -20.78
N ARG A 298 2.04 3.58 -20.24
CA ARG A 298 1.30 3.05 -19.08
C ARG A 298 1.51 3.86 -17.82
N CYS A 299 2.61 4.63 -17.76
CA CYS A 299 2.92 5.51 -16.64
C CYS A 299 2.32 6.92 -16.78
N ALA A 300 1.73 7.27 -17.94
CA ALA A 300 1.34 8.65 -18.25
C ALA A 300 0.40 9.27 -17.20
N GLN A 301 -0.60 8.53 -16.74
CA GLN A 301 -1.57 8.97 -15.73
C GLN A 301 -1.19 8.53 -14.30
N CYS A 302 -0.16 7.70 -14.13
CA CYS A 302 0.19 7.13 -12.83
C CYS A 302 0.64 8.20 -11.84
N MET A 303 -0.03 8.21 -10.67
CA MET A 303 0.33 9.01 -9.49
C MET A 303 0.31 8.16 -8.20
N MET A 304 0.51 6.84 -8.34
CA MET A 304 0.33 5.86 -7.25
C MET A 304 1.41 5.96 -6.18
N HIS A 305 0.97 5.75 -4.94
CA HIS A 305 1.84 5.80 -3.75
C HIS A 305 3.03 4.84 -3.83
N CYS A 306 2.88 3.65 -4.44
CA CYS A 306 3.97 2.66 -4.52
C CYS A 306 5.23 3.15 -5.25
N GLY A 307 5.10 4.11 -6.17
CA GLY A 307 6.23 4.71 -6.87
C GLY A 307 6.62 6.09 -6.36
N PHE A 308 5.66 6.87 -5.84
CA PHE A 308 5.86 8.27 -5.49
C PHE A 308 6.05 8.54 -3.99
N GLU A 309 5.49 7.75 -3.09
CA GLU A 309 5.84 7.84 -1.66
C GLU A 309 7.31 7.52 -1.39
N PRO A 310 7.91 6.46 -1.97
CA PRO A 310 9.34 6.23 -1.83
C PRO A 310 10.21 7.36 -2.40
N SER A 311 9.74 8.05 -3.44
CA SER A 311 10.48 9.17 -4.03
C SER A 311 10.59 10.38 -3.11
N VAL A 312 9.67 10.55 -2.16
CA VAL A 312 9.77 11.57 -1.10
C VAL A 312 11.10 11.48 -0.37
N VAL A 313 11.61 10.27 -0.12
CA VAL A 313 12.89 10.03 0.55
C VAL A 313 14.09 10.59 -0.24
N ARG A 314 14.01 10.63 -1.57
CA ARG A 314 15.05 11.25 -2.42
C ARG A 314 15.02 12.76 -2.36
N GLU A 315 13.84 13.33 -2.15
CA GLU A 315 13.63 14.79 -2.05
C GLU A 315 13.89 15.33 -0.64
N LEU A 316 13.70 14.49 0.39
CA LEU A 316 13.95 14.88 1.78
C LEU A 316 15.43 15.29 1.97
N GLY A 317 15.63 16.47 2.50
CA GLY A 317 16.94 17.07 2.73
C GLY A 317 17.42 18.03 1.65
N LYS A 318 16.75 18.09 0.47
CA LYS A 318 17.03 19.14 -0.54
C LYS A 318 16.44 20.48 -0.14
N ASN A 319 15.38 20.49 0.68
CA ASN A 319 14.70 21.68 1.15
C ASN A 319 14.35 21.53 2.64
N TRP A 320 14.84 22.44 3.48
CA TRP A 320 14.58 22.42 4.93
C TRP A 320 13.09 22.61 5.28
N ARG A 321 12.31 23.31 4.44
CA ARG A 321 10.87 23.50 4.64
C ARG A 321 10.12 22.19 4.52
N ASP A 322 10.45 21.37 3.52
CA ASP A 322 9.86 20.03 3.33
C ASP A 322 10.16 19.14 4.52
N LEU A 323 11.39 19.18 5.02
CA LEU A 323 11.79 18.40 6.20
C LEU A 323 11.01 18.84 7.45
N TRP A 324 10.89 20.15 7.66
CA TRP A 324 10.12 20.70 8.78
C TRP A 324 8.64 20.33 8.70
N GLU A 325 8.03 20.46 7.52
CA GLU A 325 6.64 20.06 7.28
C GLU A 325 6.41 18.57 7.59
N MET A 326 7.32 17.69 7.17
CA MET A 326 7.27 16.26 7.47
C MET A 326 7.34 15.99 8.98
N ILE A 327 8.20 16.69 9.70
CA ILE A 327 8.32 16.56 11.16
C ILE A 327 7.02 17.00 11.84
N VAL A 328 6.53 18.18 11.53
CA VAL A 328 5.29 18.75 12.12
C VAL A 328 4.10 17.83 11.81
N TRP A 329 3.97 17.41 10.55
CA TRP A 329 2.91 16.49 10.13
C TRP A 329 2.94 15.16 10.88
N ASN A 330 4.11 14.60 11.13
CA ASN A 330 4.21 13.34 11.85
C ASN A 330 3.95 13.49 13.36
N LEU A 331 4.20 14.66 13.94
CA LEU A 331 3.93 14.93 15.36
C LEU A 331 2.44 15.20 15.63
N GLY A 332 1.72 15.82 14.68
CA GLY A 332 0.27 16.05 14.76
C GLY A 332 -0.52 14.82 14.36
#